data_19cc6bb4bc5317e96a0c5f149be6164c
#
_entry.id   19cc6bb4bc5317e96a0c5f149be6164c
#
_cell.length_a   1.000
_cell.length_b   1.000
_cell.length_c   1.000
_cell.angle_alpha   90.00
_cell.angle_beta   90.00
_cell.angle_gamma   90.00
#
_symmetry.space_group_name_H-M   'P 1'
#
loop_
_entity.id
_entity.type
_entity.pdbx_description
1 polymer ?
#
loop_
_entity_poly.entity_id
_entity_poly.type
_entity_poly.pdbx_seq_one_letter_code
_entity_poly.pdbx_strand_id
1 'polypeptide(L)'
;MNNHPNLLAQLRAVNQTAAFNQWCGIDIVSAEAGKVEIAMPWRPDLGQYSGFLHAGLIGALIDTACGFAAVTVVGSVIASHYSVNCLRPAVGERFIARARVVKPGKSQVFTACELFAQSGDGEKLVATGETLLLVQPGK
;
A
#
# COMPACT_ATOMS: atom_id res chain seq x y z
N MET A 1 10.00 -3.25 12.75
CA MET A 1 9.19 -2.03 12.65
C MET A 1 8.35 -1.87 13.91
N ASN A 2 8.50 -0.72 14.58
CA ASN A 2 7.71 -0.44 15.77
C ASN A 2 6.29 -0.04 15.37
N ASN A 3 5.31 -0.67 15.99
CA ASN A 3 3.92 -0.42 15.68
C ASN A 3 3.32 0.53 16.72
N HIS A 4 2.64 1.59 16.25
CA HIS A 4 1.96 2.54 17.11
C HIS A 4 0.47 2.19 17.13
N PRO A 5 -0.06 1.65 18.25
CA PRO A 5 -1.44 1.17 18.30
C PRO A 5 -2.49 2.21 17.91
N ASN A 6 -2.33 3.46 18.35
CA ASN A 6 -3.28 4.52 18.00
C ASN A 6 -3.27 4.84 16.51
N LEU A 7 -2.08 4.88 15.91
CA LEU A 7 -1.93 5.16 14.49
C LEU A 7 -2.50 4.02 13.66
N LEU A 8 -2.21 2.79 14.03
CA LEU A 8 -2.75 1.61 13.36
C LEU A 8 -4.29 1.61 13.40
N ALA A 9 -4.87 1.88 14.57
CA ALA A 9 -6.32 1.93 14.72
C ALA A 9 -6.95 3.03 13.86
N GLN A 10 -6.33 4.21 13.80
CA GLN A 10 -6.79 5.31 12.95
C GLN A 10 -6.78 4.93 11.47
N LEU A 11 -5.69 4.34 11.01
CA LEU A 11 -5.58 3.93 9.61
C LEU A 11 -6.57 2.81 9.28
N ARG A 12 -6.77 1.86 10.16
CA ARG A 12 -7.75 0.80 9.97
C ARG A 12 -9.17 1.36 9.87
N ALA A 13 -9.50 2.36 10.68
CA ALA A 13 -10.81 3.01 10.62
C ALA A 13 -11.02 3.67 9.26
N VAL A 14 -10.01 4.38 8.74
CA VAL A 14 -10.07 5.01 7.42
C VAL A 14 -10.19 3.95 6.33
N ASN A 15 -9.40 2.88 6.43
CA ASN A 15 -9.41 1.79 5.45
C ASN A 15 -10.79 1.16 5.32
N GLN A 16 -11.51 1.03 6.42
CA GLN A 16 -12.86 0.44 6.43
C GLN A 16 -13.89 1.31 5.70
N THR A 17 -13.62 2.58 5.49
CA THR A 17 -14.55 3.45 4.74
C THR A 17 -14.40 3.34 3.23
N ALA A 18 -13.35 2.71 2.74
CA ALA A 18 -13.10 2.56 1.32
C ALA A 18 -13.65 1.22 0.83
N ALA A 19 -14.76 1.27 0.07
CA ALA A 19 -15.41 0.06 -0.43
C ALA A 19 -14.47 -0.81 -1.25
N PHE A 20 -13.63 -0.19 -2.07
CA PHE A 20 -12.65 -0.92 -2.88
C PHE A 20 -11.67 -1.71 -1.99
N ASN A 21 -11.15 -1.07 -0.94
CA ASN A 21 -10.20 -1.72 -0.04
C ASN A 21 -10.84 -2.90 0.67
N GLN A 22 -12.11 -2.75 1.08
CA GLN A 22 -12.86 -3.82 1.72
C GLN A 22 -13.10 -4.97 0.74
N TRP A 23 -13.46 -4.66 -0.50
CA TRP A 23 -13.65 -5.70 -1.52
C TRP A 23 -12.38 -6.49 -1.76
N CYS A 24 -11.24 -5.82 -1.85
CA CYS A 24 -9.95 -6.48 -2.05
C CYS A 24 -9.50 -7.30 -0.85
N GLY A 25 -10.00 -6.99 0.33
CA GLY A 25 -9.53 -7.61 1.57
C GLY A 25 -8.23 -7.01 2.08
N ILE A 26 -7.98 -5.74 1.76
CA ILE A 26 -6.79 -5.02 2.24
C ILE A 26 -6.90 -4.78 3.74
N ASP A 27 -5.86 -5.13 4.48
CA ASP A 27 -5.73 -4.82 5.90
C ASP A 27 -4.39 -4.16 6.16
N ILE A 28 -4.35 -3.30 7.17
CA ILE A 28 -3.12 -2.65 7.58
C ILE A 28 -2.48 -3.51 8.66
N VAL A 29 -1.27 -4.00 8.39
CA VAL A 29 -0.57 -4.93 9.27
C VAL A 29 0.18 -4.18 10.36
N SER A 30 0.84 -3.08 9.99
CA SER A 30 1.60 -2.26 10.93
C SER A 30 1.72 -0.84 10.43
N ALA A 31 1.89 0.08 11.38
CA ALA A 31 2.02 1.50 11.06
C ALA A 31 2.91 2.19 12.09
N GLU A 32 3.83 2.99 11.59
CA GLU A 32 4.60 3.96 12.37
C GLU A 32 4.78 5.21 11.51
N ALA A 33 5.29 6.27 12.09
CA ALA A 33 5.45 7.53 11.34
C ALA A 33 6.34 7.29 10.10
N GLY A 34 5.76 7.51 8.93
CA GLY A 34 6.46 7.38 7.66
C GLY A 34 6.62 5.97 7.11
N LYS A 35 6.07 4.96 7.78
CA LYS A 35 6.16 3.57 7.30
C LYS A 35 4.87 2.82 7.57
N VAL A 36 4.33 2.18 6.55
CA VAL A 36 3.11 1.39 6.66
C VAL A 36 3.27 0.09 5.91
N GLU A 37 2.74 -0.97 6.48
CA GLU A 37 2.68 -2.27 5.84
C GLU A 37 1.23 -2.69 5.73
N ILE A 38 0.80 -3.03 4.52
CA ILE A 38 -0.53 -3.55 4.26
C ILE A 38 -0.45 -4.93 3.64
N ALA A 39 -1.51 -5.71 3.78
CA ALA A 39 -1.57 -7.06 3.23
C ALA A 39 -2.92 -7.32 2.59
N MET A 40 -2.92 -8.20 1.59
CA MET A 40 -4.12 -8.60 0.87
C MET A 40 -4.01 -10.10 0.57
N PRO A 41 -4.98 -10.93 1.00
CA PRO A 41 -4.95 -12.34 0.65
C PRO A 41 -5.26 -12.55 -0.83
N TRP A 42 -4.68 -13.58 -1.42
CA TRP A 42 -5.01 -13.97 -2.78
C TRP A 42 -6.40 -14.57 -2.86
N ARG A 43 -7.09 -14.26 -3.93
CA ARG A 43 -8.27 -15.02 -4.37
C ARG A 43 -8.39 -14.90 -5.90
N PRO A 44 -9.00 -15.88 -6.56
CA PRO A 44 -8.99 -15.93 -8.04
C PRO A 44 -9.57 -14.72 -8.74
N ASP A 45 -10.55 -14.04 -8.16
CA ASP A 45 -11.16 -12.87 -8.80
C ASP A 45 -10.29 -11.60 -8.71
N LEU A 46 -9.13 -11.67 -8.07
CA LEU A 46 -8.12 -10.61 -8.10
C LEU A 46 -7.10 -10.87 -9.21
N GLY A 47 -7.20 -11.97 -9.90
CA GLY A 47 -6.24 -12.38 -10.89
C GLY A 47 -6.57 -11.90 -12.29
N GLN A 48 -5.51 -11.84 -13.11
CA GLN A 48 -5.68 -11.67 -14.54
C GLN A 48 -5.81 -13.07 -15.21
N TYR A 49 -5.99 -13.07 -16.51
CA TYR A 49 -6.32 -14.31 -17.27
C TYR A 49 -5.26 -15.42 -17.21
N SER A 50 -4.03 -15.14 -16.79
CA SER A 50 -2.98 -16.19 -16.62
C SER A 50 -2.84 -16.65 -15.18
N GLY A 51 -3.72 -16.25 -14.27
CA GLY A 51 -3.68 -16.70 -12.88
C GLY A 51 -2.77 -15.92 -11.96
N PHE A 52 -2.16 -14.82 -12.44
CA PHE A 52 -1.35 -13.93 -11.62
C PHE A 52 -2.20 -12.78 -11.07
N LEU A 53 -1.75 -12.15 -10.01
CA LEU A 53 -2.39 -10.93 -9.51
C LEU A 53 -2.41 -9.88 -10.62
N HIS A 54 -3.57 -9.28 -10.85
CA HIS A 54 -3.75 -8.26 -11.88
C HIS A 54 -2.85 -7.05 -11.59
N ALA A 55 -2.18 -6.55 -12.63
CA ALA A 55 -1.27 -5.39 -12.47
C ALA A 55 -1.99 -4.15 -11.92
N GLY A 56 -3.27 -4.00 -12.24
CA GLY A 56 -4.08 -2.91 -11.67
C GLY A 56 -4.18 -3.01 -10.15
N LEU A 57 -4.22 -4.21 -9.60
CA LEU A 57 -4.23 -4.41 -8.15
C LEU A 57 -2.84 -4.24 -7.54
N ILE A 58 -1.79 -4.56 -8.28
CA ILE A 58 -0.42 -4.25 -7.86
C ILE A 58 -0.30 -2.73 -7.66
N GLY A 59 -0.76 -1.96 -8.64
CA GLY A 59 -0.78 -0.50 -8.55
C GLY A 59 -1.63 0.00 -7.40
N ALA A 60 -2.81 -0.59 -7.20
CA ALA A 60 -3.71 -0.22 -6.11
C ALA A 60 -3.06 -0.46 -4.74
N LEU A 61 -2.36 -1.58 -4.56
CA LEU A 61 -1.66 -1.88 -3.31
C LEU A 61 -0.53 -0.88 -3.04
N ILE A 62 0.25 -0.58 -4.07
CA ILE A 62 1.36 0.38 -3.95
C ILE A 62 0.82 1.77 -3.63
N ASP A 63 -0.18 2.23 -4.37
CA ASP A 63 -0.78 3.55 -4.13
C ASP A 63 -1.40 3.63 -2.74
N THR A 64 -2.14 2.60 -2.34
CA THR A 64 -2.81 2.56 -1.03
C THR A 64 -1.78 2.60 0.12
N ALA A 65 -0.75 1.77 0.04
CA ALA A 65 0.28 1.72 1.07
C ALA A 65 1.04 3.04 1.17
N CYS A 66 1.40 3.62 0.03
CA CYS A 66 2.08 4.91 -0.03
C CYS A 66 1.21 6.03 0.54
N GLY A 67 -0.08 6.03 0.20
CA GLY A 67 -1.03 7.01 0.73
C GLY A 67 -1.11 6.94 2.25
N PHE A 68 -1.24 5.75 2.81
CA PHE A 68 -1.26 5.59 4.26
C PHE A 68 0.05 6.01 4.91
N ALA A 69 1.20 5.69 4.30
CA ALA A 69 2.50 6.12 4.83
C ALA A 69 2.57 7.66 4.90
N ALA A 70 2.12 8.35 3.86
CA ALA A 70 2.09 9.81 3.84
C ALA A 70 1.14 10.38 4.90
N VAL A 71 -0.04 9.78 5.06
CA VAL A 71 -1.02 10.22 6.06
C VAL A 71 -0.43 10.22 7.47
N THR A 72 0.42 9.25 7.79
CA THR A 72 1.03 9.18 9.11
C THR A 72 1.94 10.36 9.45
N VAL A 73 2.37 11.12 8.42
CA VAL A 73 3.32 12.23 8.61
C VAL A 73 2.68 13.59 8.35
N VAL A 74 1.87 13.70 7.28
CA VAL A 74 1.37 15.00 6.83
C VAL A 74 -0.15 15.13 6.88
N GLY A 75 -0.87 14.07 7.26
CA GLY A 75 -2.33 14.09 7.26
C GLY A 75 -2.90 13.80 5.88
N SER A 76 -4.07 14.37 5.57
CA SER A 76 -4.82 14.04 4.36
C SER A 76 -4.05 14.38 3.08
N VAL A 77 -4.03 13.40 2.17
CA VAL A 77 -3.31 13.53 0.89
C VAL A 77 -4.17 13.00 -0.25
N ILE A 78 -3.78 13.36 -1.46
CA ILE A 78 -4.35 12.78 -2.68
C ILE A 78 -3.22 12.48 -3.65
N ALA A 79 -3.27 11.33 -4.30
CA ALA A 79 -2.24 10.94 -5.26
C ALA A 79 -2.34 11.79 -6.52
N SER A 80 -1.22 12.31 -6.99
CA SER A 80 -1.14 13.02 -8.27
C SER A 80 -0.45 12.19 -9.34
N HIS A 81 0.41 11.28 -8.95
CA HIS A 81 1.15 10.43 -9.87
C HIS A 81 1.65 9.20 -9.13
N TYR A 82 1.59 8.06 -9.78
CA TYR A 82 2.31 6.90 -9.28
C TYR A 82 2.87 6.08 -10.43
N SER A 83 3.95 5.36 -10.15
CA SER A 83 4.58 4.47 -11.11
C SER A 83 4.82 3.11 -10.46
N VAL A 84 4.79 2.09 -11.30
CA VAL A 84 4.93 0.70 -10.85
C VAL A 84 5.86 -0.04 -11.79
N ASN A 85 6.77 -0.82 -11.22
CA ASN A 85 7.62 -1.74 -11.95
C ASN A 85 7.21 -3.15 -11.55
N CYS A 86 6.62 -3.89 -12.49
CA CYS A 86 6.29 -5.29 -12.27
C CYS A 86 7.52 -6.12 -12.61
N LEU A 87 8.16 -6.68 -11.59
CA LEU A 87 9.45 -7.34 -11.72
C LEU A 87 9.33 -8.81 -12.09
N ARG A 88 8.24 -9.45 -11.67
CA ARG A 88 7.92 -10.85 -11.98
C ARG A 88 6.44 -11.09 -11.77
N PRO A 89 5.88 -12.19 -12.32
CA PRO A 89 4.48 -12.54 -12.04
C PRO A 89 4.22 -12.63 -10.55
N ALA A 90 3.16 -11.98 -10.09
CA ALA A 90 2.81 -11.95 -8.68
C ALA A 90 1.97 -13.17 -8.33
N VAL A 91 2.62 -14.18 -7.80
CA VAL A 91 2.01 -15.46 -7.42
C VAL A 91 2.31 -15.73 -5.95
N GLY A 92 1.28 -15.94 -5.15
CA GLY A 92 1.43 -16.23 -3.74
C GLY A 92 0.09 -16.38 -3.06
N GLU A 93 0.12 -16.74 -1.80
CA GLU A 93 -1.09 -16.88 -0.99
C GLU A 93 -1.57 -15.52 -0.49
N ARG A 94 -0.67 -14.56 -0.42
CA ARG A 94 -0.92 -13.26 0.16
C ARG A 94 0.12 -12.27 -0.39
N PHE A 95 -0.27 -11.00 -0.45
CA PHE A 95 0.60 -9.93 -0.95
C PHE A 95 0.79 -8.89 0.13
N ILE A 96 2.03 -8.44 0.29
CA ILE A 96 2.41 -7.49 1.34
C ILE A 96 3.09 -6.30 0.68
N ALA A 97 2.53 -5.10 0.91
CA ALA A 97 3.11 -3.86 0.43
C ALA A 97 3.74 -3.11 1.60
N ARG A 98 5.01 -2.80 1.48
CA ARG A 98 5.76 -2.03 2.48
C ARG A 98 6.11 -0.68 1.91
N ALA A 99 5.48 0.34 2.43
CA ALA A 99 5.64 1.71 1.96
C ALA A 99 6.35 2.58 2.98
N ARG A 100 7.08 3.55 2.48
CA ARG A 100 7.78 4.54 3.30
C ARG A 100 7.73 5.91 2.67
N VAL A 101 7.75 6.92 3.51
CA VAL A 101 7.92 8.30 3.07
C VAL A 101 9.41 8.50 2.77
N VAL A 102 9.72 8.93 1.55
CA VAL A 102 11.10 9.26 1.14
C VAL A 102 11.43 10.69 1.52
N LYS A 103 10.51 11.62 1.19
CA LYS A 103 10.70 13.04 1.46
C LYS A 103 9.35 13.68 1.74
N PRO A 104 9.08 14.07 2.99
CA PRO A 104 7.87 14.85 3.29
C PRO A 104 8.06 16.30 2.84
N GLY A 105 6.94 16.99 2.62
CA GLY A 105 6.95 18.38 2.25
C GLY A 105 5.65 19.07 2.62
N LYS A 106 5.60 20.39 2.46
CA LYS A 106 4.40 21.16 2.78
C LYS A 106 3.27 20.92 1.77
N SER A 107 3.61 20.74 0.51
CA SER A 107 2.62 20.57 -0.56
C SER A 107 2.70 19.21 -1.21
N GLN A 108 3.87 18.57 -1.21
CA GLN A 108 4.10 17.29 -1.88
C GLN A 108 4.87 16.33 -0.99
N VAL A 109 4.53 15.04 -1.09
CA VAL A 109 5.21 13.98 -0.35
C VAL A 109 5.64 12.93 -1.35
N PHE A 110 6.91 12.58 -1.33
CA PHE A 110 7.47 11.49 -2.14
C PHE A 110 7.50 10.23 -1.30
N THR A 111 6.94 9.15 -1.85
CA THR A 111 6.85 7.86 -1.17
C THR A 111 7.35 6.76 -2.09
N ALA A 112 7.78 5.65 -1.50
CA ALA A 112 8.22 4.48 -2.24
C ALA A 112 7.66 3.22 -1.58
N CYS A 113 7.49 2.18 -2.37
CA CYS A 113 6.88 0.94 -1.90
C CYS A 113 7.50 -0.28 -2.59
N GLU A 114 7.60 -1.36 -1.84
CA GLU A 114 7.94 -2.68 -2.37
C GLU A 114 6.78 -3.62 -2.09
N LEU A 115 6.44 -4.42 -3.12
CA LEU A 115 5.37 -5.42 -3.00
C LEU A 115 5.97 -6.82 -3.05
N PHE A 116 5.60 -7.62 -2.06
CA PHE A 116 6.07 -9.00 -1.91
C PHE A 116 4.90 -9.97 -2.05
N ALA A 117 5.16 -11.08 -2.74
CA ALA A 117 4.25 -12.23 -2.73
C ALA A 117 4.74 -13.21 -1.68
N GLN A 118 3.86 -13.61 -0.78
CA GLN A 118 4.18 -14.51 0.32
C GLN A 118 3.50 -15.86 0.11
N SER A 119 4.28 -16.94 0.28
CA SER A 119 3.78 -18.32 0.25
C SER A 119 4.56 -19.12 1.28
N GLY A 120 3.86 -19.83 2.16
CA GLY A 120 4.51 -20.54 3.25
C GLY A 120 5.33 -19.56 4.09
N ASP A 121 6.62 -19.84 4.28
CA ASP A 121 7.53 -19.00 5.04
C ASP A 121 8.30 -17.99 4.19
N GLY A 122 8.13 -18.07 2.86
CA GLY A 122 8.94 -17.29 1.94
C GLY A 122 8.23 -16.05 1.40
N GLU A 123 9.03 -15.06 1.05
CA GLU A 123 8.57 -13.85 0.36
C GLU A 123 9.41 -13.65 -0.89
N LYS A 124 8.79 -13.14 -1.95
CA LYS A 124 9.50 -12.74 -3.16
C LYS A 124 9.08 -11.33 -3.53
N LEU A 125 10.05 -10.49 -3.81
CA LEU A 125 9.79 -9.16 -4.33
C LEU A 125 9.20 -9.28 -5.74
N VAL A 126 7.98 -8.80 -5.94
CA VAL A 126 7.30 -8.91 -7.23
C VAL A 126 7.11 -7.57 -7.92
N ALA A 127 7.11 -6.47 -7.17
CA ALA A 127 6.96 -5.15 -7.76
C ALA A 127 7.56 -4.08 -6.86
N THR A 128 7.94 -2.96 -7.46
CA THR A 128 8.33 -1.74 -6.76
C THR A 128 7.52 -0.59 -7.34
N GLY A 129 7.39 0.47 -6.56
CA GLY A 129 6.69 1.65 -7.05
C GLY A 129 6.95 2.88 -6.22
N GLU A 130 6.44 3.97 -6.71
CA GLU A 130 6.55 5.28 -6.09
C GLU A 130 5.24 6.01 -6.27
N THR A 131 4.87 6.82 -5.28
CA THR A 131 3.69 7.67 -5.40
C THR A 131 4.05 9.09 -4.97
N LEU A 132 3.67 10.05 -5.78
CA LEU A 132 3.73 11.46 -5.44
C LEU A 132 2.35 11.87 -4.95
N LEU A 133 2.29 12.39 -3.74
CA LEU A 133 1.03 12.76 -3.12
C LEU A 133 1.02 14.26 -2.84
N LEU A 134 -0.14 14.86 -3.02
CA LEU A 134 -0.37 16.25 -2.72
C LEU A 134 -1.01 16.36 -1.34
N VAL A 135 -0.45 17.20 -0.49
CA VAL A 135 -1.00 17.47 0.83
C VAL A 135 -2.27 18.29 0.65
N GLN A 136 -3.38 17.81 1.21
CA GLN A 136 -4.63 18.55 1.13
C GLN A 136 -4.69 19.58 2.24
N PRO A 137 -5.20 20.78 1.94
CA PRO A 137 -5.41 21.78 3.01
C PRO A 137 -6.28 21.19 4.10
N GLY A 138 -5.99 21.56 5.33
CA GLY A 138 -6.78 21.13 6.48
C GLY A 138 -8.25 21.47 6.31
N LYS A 139 -9.12 20.54 6.68
CA LYS A 139 -10.57 20.73 6.66
C LYS A 139 -11.06 20.98 8.08
#